data_23e660c2dc4e166c459c174300787789
#
_entry.id   23e660c2dc4e166c459c174300787789
#
_cell.length_a   1.000
_cell.length_b   1.000
_cell.length_c   1.000
_cell.angle_alpha   90.00
_cell.angle_beta   90.00
_cell.angle_gamma   90.00
#
_symmetry.space_group_name_H-M   'P 1'
#
loop_
_entity.id
_entity.type
_entity.pdbx_description
1 polymer ?
#
loop_
_entity_poly.entity_id
_entity_poly.type
_entity_poly.pdbx_seq_one_letter_code
_entity_poly.pdbx_strand_id
1 'polypeptide(L)'
;MLKNHKYLLGLFWGAAIFIIPLPLIQALATGMNESSASILGFQIGTIAYVWMLFVIFVSTKPKWLDRIIGLPSMYFVHGLLGIGAIILAYVHTLMNLSSGLIKLTGDYALWILIGTAAYSILFLSGWITDRVHWVKLIVRFLELHIFKHETSVWIHRLNLIATIFVFIHVLLISYIMQINSFAIIFYLYSFITFLSYSCFLVSKYWRFSKANVIEIRNIGGNMAQMILEFSKIKISRLKQYQPGDYVFISFPNLEKMKEMHPFSFVDFDFKNRRIVLAIRGDGDFS
;
A
#
# COMPACT_ATOMS: atom_id res chain seq x y z
N MET A 1 -6.43 -5.47 21.06
CA MET A 1 -6.05 -4.67 19.91
C MET A 1 -7.24 -4.59 18.96
N LEU A 2 -7.39 -3.51 18.19
CA LEU A 2 -8.57 -3.26 17.32
C LEU A 2 -8.84 -4.38 16.32
N LYS A 3 -7.80 -5.09 15.85
CA LYS A 3 -7.94 -6.25 14.94
C LYS A 3 -8.86 -7.37 15.47
N ASN A 4 -9.08 -7.43 16.77
CA ASN A 4 -9.96 -8.41 17.38
C ASN A 4 -11.41 -7.91 17.53
N HIS A 5 -11.66 -6.62 17.21
CA HIS A 5 -12.96 -5.97 17.36
C HIS A 5 -13.41 -5.35 16.05
N LYS A 6 -14.14 -6.11 15.22
CA LYS A 6 -14.53 -5.72 13.84
C LYS A 6 -15.21 -4.35 13.76
N TYR A 7 -16.11 -4.03 14.69
CA TYR A 7 -16.81 -2.74 14.72
C TYR A 7 -15.88 -1.56 15.03
N LEU A 8 -15.01 -1.71 16.03
CA LEU A 8 -14.02 -0.67 16.38
C LEU A 8 -12.99 -0.48 15.27
N LEU A 9 -12.61 -1.56 14.59
CA LEU A 9 -11.74 -1.51 13.41
C LEU A 9 -12.40 -0.73 12.27
N GLY A 10 -13.68 -0.98 11.98
CA GLY A 10 -14.44 -0.24 10.99
C GLY A 10 -14.57 1.24 11.31
N LEU A 11 -14.85 1.59 12.57
CA LEU A 11 -14.89 2.97 13.04
C LEU A 11 -13.54 3.67 12.92
N PHE A 12 -12.44 2.99 13.29
CA PHE A 12 -11.09 3.52 13.12
C PHE A 12 -10.79 3.87 11.66
N TRP A 13 -11.08 2.95 10.74
CA TRP A 13 -10.86 3.18 9.31
C TRP A 13 -11.76 4.28 8.77
N GLY A 14 -13.05 4.28 9.13
CA GLY A 14 -13.98 5.34 8.75
C GLY A 14 -13.48 6.70 9.21
N ALA A 15 -13.09 6.81 10.48
CA ALA A 15 -12.53 8.04 11.02
C ALA A 15 -11.25 8.46 10.28
N ALA A 16 -10.30 7.55 10.07
CA ALA A 16 -9.06 7.86 9.37
C ALA A 16 -9.31 8.36 7.94
N ILE A 17 -10.18 7.68 7.18
CA ILE A 17 -10.51 8.01 5.79
C ILE A 17 -11.10 9.41 5.66
N PHE A 18 -11.98 9.81 6.58
CA PHE A 18 -12.66 11.10 6.51
C PHE A 18 -11.93 12.22 7.26
N ILE A 19 -11.26 11.94 8.38
CA ILE A 19 -10.59 12.96 9.18
C ILE A 19 -9.27 13.41 8.55
N ILE A 20 -8.49 12.49 7.97
CA ILE A 20 -7.17 12.84 7.41
C ILE A 20 -7.24 13.93 6.32
N PRO A 21 -8.21 13.95 5.39
CA PRO A 21 -8.34 15.04 4.40
C PRO A 21 -8.82 16.38 4.97
N LEU A 22 -9.53 16.40 6.12
CA LEU A 22 -10.21 17.60 6.63
C LEU A 22 -9.31 18.84 6.76
N PRO A 23 -8.06 18.76 7.28
CA PRO A 23 -7.22 19.94 7.42
C PRO A 23 -6.94 20.64 6.08
N LEU A 24 -6.70 19.89 5.02
CA LEU A 24 -6.49 20.45 3.67
C LEU A 24 -7.78 21.00 3.07
N ILE A 25 -8.90 20.29 3.24
CA ILE A 25 -10.21 20.72 2.76
C ILE A 25 -10.59 22.04 3.44
N GLN A 26 -10.40 22.15 4.76
CA GLN A 26 -10.72 23.35 5.52
C GLN A 26 -9.82 24.52 5.12
N ALA A 27 -8.50 24.30 4.98
CA ALA A 27 -7.57 25.32 4.55
C ALA A 27 -7.94 25.87 3.16
N LEU A 28 -8.35 24.98 2.24
CA LEU A 28 -8.82 25.35 0.91
C LEU A 28 -10.11 26.19 1.00
N ALA A 29 -11.12 25.69 1.73
CA ALA A 29 -12.42 26.36 1.86
C ALA A 29 -12.33 27.76 2.49
N THR A 30 -11.42 27.95 3.45
CA THR A 30 -11.24 29.26 4.11
C THR A 30 -10.38 30.23 3.31
N GLY A 31 -9.55 29.72 2.38
CA GLY A 31 -8.65 30.54 1.59
C GLY A 31 -9.14 30.90 0.19
N MET A 32 -10.21 30.26 -0.30
CA MET A 32 -10.78 30.52 -1.62
C MET A 32 -12.01 31.41 -1.54
N ASN A 33 -12.05 32.44 -2.40
CA ASN A 33 -13.21 33.30 -2.63
C ASN A 33 -13.97 32.90 -3.91
N GLU A 34 -14.17 31.61 -4.11
CA GLU A 34 -14.76 31.04 -5.31
C GLU A 34 -16.25 30.66 -5.10
N SER A 35 -16.94 30.32 -6.18
CA SER A 35 -18.29 29.79 -6.09
C SER A 35 -18.29 28.41 -5.40
N SER A 36 -19.38 28.06 -4.71
CA SER A 36 -19.49 26.78 -4.00
C SER A 36 -19.24 25.55 -4.89
N ALA A 37 -19.59 25.65 -6.18
CA ALA A 37 -19.42 24.56 -7.13
C ALA A 37 -17.93 24.32 -7.50
N SER A 38 -17.17 25.41 -7.72
CA SER A 38 -15.74 25.30 -8.01
C SER A 38 -14.95 24.83 -6.78
N ILE A 39 -15.31 25.31 -5.60
CA ILE A 39 -14.70 24.84 -4.34
C ILE A 39 -14.89 23.34 -4.16
N LEU A 40 -16.09 22.81 -4.43
CA LEU A 40 -16.37 21.38 -4.32
C LEU A 40 -15.46 20.54 -5.24
N GLY A 41 -15.26 21.00 -6.49
CA GLY A 41 -14.36 20.32 -7.42
C GLY A 41 -12.93 20.23 -6.89
N PHE A 42 -12.39 21.32 -6.32
CA PHE A 42 -11.05 21.33 -5.71
C PHE A 42 -10.98 20.49 -4.44
N GLN A 43 -12.02 20.48 -3.61
CA GLN A 43 -12.09 19.64 -2.41
C GLN A 43 -12.06 18.15 -2.78
N ILE A 44 -12.79 17.73 -3.81
CA ILE A 44 -12.78 16.35 -4.32
C ILE A 44 -11.36 15.95 -4.78
N GLY A 45 -10.68 16.81 -5.54
CA GLY A 45 -9.30 16.60 -5.95
C GLY A 45 -8.34 16.50 -4.74
N THR A 46 -8.56 17.34 -3.73
CA THR A 46 -7.79 17.32 -2.48
C THR A 46 -7.97 16.00 -1.72
N ILE A 47 -9.20 15.49 -1.61
CA ILE A 47 -9.48 14.19 -0.99
C ILE A 47 -8.76 13.08 -1.76
N ALA A 48 -8.87 13.09 -3.10
CA ALA A 48 -8.21 12.10 -3.95
C ALA A 48 -6.70 12.08 -3.69
N TYR A 49 -6.05 13.24 -3.65
CA TYR A 49 -4.62 13.35 -3.39
C TYR A 49 -4.23 12.83 -1.99
N VAL A 50 -4.95 13.23 -0.96
CA VAL A 50 -4.69 12.77 0.42
C VAL A 50 -4.85 11.25 0.52
N TRP A 51 -5.85 10.67 -0.14
CA TRP A 51 -6.00 9.22 -0.18
C TRP A 51 -4.87 8.53 -0.94
N MET A 52 -4.37 9.10 -2.04
CA MET A 52 -3.16 8.59 -2.72
C MET A 52 -1.96 8.57 -1.80
N LEU A 53 -1.71 9.67 -1.06
CA LEU A 53 -0.63 9.73 -0.08
C LEU A 53 -0.80 8.68 1.03
N PHE A 54 -2.02 8.54 1.55
CA PHE A 54 -2.32 7.58 2.60
C PHE A 54 -2.15 6.13 2.14
N VAL A 55 -2.55 5.80 0.91
CA VAL A 55 -2.34 4.50 0.28
C VAL A 55 -0.84 4.18 0.17
N ILE A 56 -0.01 5.15 -0.23
CA ILE A 56 1.45 5.00 -0.26
C ILE A 56 2.00 4.77 1.15
N PHE A 57 1.55 5.54 2.15
CA PHE A 57 1.97 5.37 3.54
C PHE A 57 1.62 3.96 4.06
N VAL A 58 0.39 3.49 3.86
CA VAL A 58 -0.06 2.16 4.28
C VAL A 58 0.76 1.05 3.58
N SER A 59 1.18 1.26 2.32
CA SER A 59 2.01 0.31 1.58
C SER A 59 3.39 0.08 2.20
N THR A 60 3.88 1.00 3.04
CA THR A 60 5.13 0.83 3.79
C THR A 60 5.03 -0.15 4.96
N LYS A 61 3.81 -0.61 5.27
CA LYS A 61 3.51 -1.61 6.31
C LYS A 61 4.13 -1.26 7.67
N PRO A 62 3.82 -0.09 8.28
CA PRO A 62 4.38 0.29 9.55
C PRO A 62 3.97 -0.73 10.63
N LYS A 63 4.95 -1.29 11.35
CA LYS A 63 4.69 -2.35 12.35
C LYS A 63 3.71 -1.95 13.44
N TRP A 64 3.74 -0.69 13.87
CA TRP A 64 2.80 -0.19 14.87
C TRP A 64 1.36 -0.23 14.36
N LEU A 65 1.15 0.11 13.08
CA LEU A 65 -0.17 0.08 12.45
C LEU A 65 -0.65 -1.36 12.25
N ASP A 66 0.22 -2.26 11.78
CA ASP A 66 -0.07 -3.70 11.65
C ASP A 66 -0.51 -4.31 12.99
N ARG A 67 0.14 -3.95 14.09
CA ARG A 67 -0.25 -4.44 15.43
C ARG A 67 -1.64 -3.98 15.86
N ILE A 68 -2.04 -2.79 15.48
CA ILE A 68 -3.35 -2.21 15.85
C ILE A 68 -4.46 -2.82 15.00
N ILE A 69 -4.29 -2.84 13.67
CA ILE A 69 -5.36 -3.12 12.71
C ILE A 69 -5.16 -4.40 11.90
N GLY A 70 -3.95 -4.91 11.81
CA GLY A 70 -3.60 -6.12 11.07
C GLY A 70 -3.33 -5.90 9.58
N LEU A 71 -2.37 -6.64 9.06
CA LEU A 71 -1.91 -6.56 7.67
C LEU A 71 -3.05 -6.81 6.64
N PRO A 72 -3.96 -7.79 6.83
CA PRO A 72 -5.07 -7.99 5.88
C PRO A 72 -5.98 -6.76 5.75
N SER A 73 -6.28 -6.07 6.86
CA SER A 73 -7.07 -4.84 6.84
C SER A 73 -6.32 -3.70 6.14
N MET A 74 -5.00 -3.63 6.29
CA MET A 74 -4.18 -2.64 5.58
C MET A 74 -4.25 -2.85 4.06
N TYR A 75 -4.15 -4.09 3.58
CA TYR A 75 -4.29 -4.40 2.15
C TYR A 75 -5.69 -4.08 1.62
N PHE A 76 -6.73 -4.43 2.37
CA PHE A 76 -8.10 -4.13 1.99
C PHE A 76 -8.32 -2.61 1.84
N VAL A 77 -7.89 -1.83 2.83
CA VAL A 77 -8.03 -0.36 2.81
C VAL A 77 -7.15 0.26 1.72
N HIS A 78 -5.95 -0.27 1.49
CA HIS A 78 -5.08 0.15 0.38
C HIS A 78 -5.82 0.04 -0.97
N GLY A 79 -6.42 -1.12 -1.25
CA GLY A 79 -7.17 -1.33 -2.49
C GLY A 79 -8.41 -0.44 -2.61
N LEU A 80 -9.21 -0.37 -1.54
CA LEU A 80 -10.44 0.43 -1.50
C LEU A 80 -10.17 1.91 -1.72
N LEU A 81 -9.22 2.48 -0.98
CA LEU A 81 -8.86 3.90 -1.12
C LEU A 81 -8.15 4.21 -2.43
N GLY A 82 -7.35 3.27 -2.94
CA GLY A 82 -6.72 3.42 -4.25
C GLY A 82 -7.76 3.58 -5.35
N ILE A 83 -8.76 2.70 -5.39
CA ILE A 83 -9.88 2.81 -6.35
C ILE A 83 -10.70 4.07 -6.08
N GLY A 84 -11.02 4.37 -4.82
CA GLY A 84 -11.76 5.57 -4.44
C GLY A 84 -11.05 6.85 -4.87
N ALA A 85 -9.74 6.94 -4.67
CA ALA A 85 -8.94 8.08 -5.10
C ALA A 85 -8.98 8.30 -6.63
N ILE A 86 -8.96 7.22 -7.41
CA ILE A 86 -9.07 7.30 -8.88
C ILE A 86 -10.45 7.79 -9.30
N ILE A 87 -11.52 7.28 -8.68
CA ILE A 87 -12.89 7.74 -8.96
C ILE A 87 -13.02 9.23 -8.63
N LEU A 88 -12.54 9.67 -7.47
CA LEU A 88 -12.57 11.08 -7.09
C LEU A 88 -11.71 11.96 -8.01
N ALA A 89 -10.53 11.48 -8.42
CA ALA A 89 -9.70 12.18 -9.40
C ALA A 89 -10.43 12.34 -10.74
N TYR A 90 -11.12 11.31 -11.20
CA TYR A 90 -11.93 11.38 -12.41
C TYR A 90 -13.10 12.39 -12.28
N VAL A 91 -13.84 12.35 -11.15
CA VAL A 91 -14.90 13.32 -10.87
C VAL A 91 -14.35 14.76 -10.83
N HIS A 92 -13.18 14.94 -10.21
CA HIS A 92 -12.47 16.22 -10.18
C HIS A 92 -12.22 16.77 -11.59
N THR A 93 -11.79 15.93 -12.54
CA THR A 93 -11.56 16.38 -13.93
C THR A 93 -12.85 16.80 -14.66
N LEU A 94 -13.99 16.20 -14.31
CA LEU A 94 -15.28 16.58 -14.88
C LEU A 94 -15.81 17.92 -14.34
N MET A 95 -15.41 18.27 -13.11
CA MET A 95 -15.88 19.49 -12.44
C MET A 95 -14.99 20.70 -12.69
N ASN A 96 -13.74 20.51 -13.08
CA ASN A 96 -12.76 21.60 -13.19
C ASN A 96 -12.15 21.62 -14.60
N LEU A 97 -12.34 22.72 -15.28
CA LEU A 97 -11.67 22.96 -16.55
C LEU A 97 -10.24 23.45 -16.31
N SER A 98 -9.29 22.86 -17.00
CA SER A 98 -7.90 23.25 -16.93
C SER A 98 -7.28 23.25 -18.33
N SER A 99 -6.13 23.94 -18.48
CA SER A 99 -5.40 24.04 -19.74
C SER A 99 -3.89 23.99 -19.50
N GLY A 100 -3.13 23.89 -20.58
CA GLY A 100 -1.66 23.92 -20.54
C GLY A 100 -1.06 22.81 -19.67
N LEU A 101 -0.01 23.13 -18.93
CA LEU A 101 0.74 22.17 -18.10
C LEU A 101 -0.11 21.62 -16.94
N ILE A 102 -1.05 22.40 -16.40
CA ILE A 102 -1.94 21.94 -15.35
C ILE A 102 -2.76 20.75 -15.85
N LYS A 103 -3.41 20.91 -17.02
CA LYS A 103 -4.17 19.84 -17.65
C LYS A 103 -3.29 18.64 -17.96
N LEU A 104 -2.14 18.86 -18.59
CA LEU A 104 -1.24 17.79 -19.04
C LEU A 104 -0.76 16.92 -17.88
N THR A 105 -0.34 17.52 -16.76
CA THR A 105 0.11 16.78 -15.58
C THR A 105 -1.01 16.00 -14.90
N GLY A 106 -2.23 16.57 -14.85
CA GLY A 106 -3.41 15.89 -14.34
C GLY A 106 -3.82 14.70 -15.21
N ASP A 107 -3.88 14.89 -16.53
CA ASP A 107 -4.24 13.84 -17.48
C ASP A 107 -3.24 12.66 -17.43
N TYR A 108 -1.95 12.93 -17.45
CA TYR A 108 -0.92 11.86 -17.32
C TYR A 108 -1.06 11.10 -16.00
N ALA A 109 -1.25 11.80 -14.89
CA ALA A 109 -1.48 11.16 -13.60
C ALA A 109 -2.71 10.23 -13.66
N LEU A 110 -3.83 10.74 -14.14
CA LEU A 110 -5.08 10.01 -14.18
C LEU A 110 -4.99 8.75 -15.07
N TRP A 111 -4.41 8.87 -16.26
CA TRP A 111 -4.26 7.72 -17.17
C TRP A 111 -3.30 6.66 -16.63
N ILE A 112 -2.20 7.04 -15.98
CA ILE A 112 -1.32 6.09 -15.31
C ILE A 112 -2.07 5.38 -14.19
N LEU A 113 -2.83 6.12 -13.35
CA LEU A 113 -3.61 5.54 -12.25
C LEU A 113 -4.68 4.56 -12.76
N ILE A 114 -5.44 4.91 -13.80
CA ILE A 114 -6.45 4.04 -14.40
C ILE A 114 -5.79 2.77 -14.98
N GLY A 115 -4.72 2.93 -15.75
CA GLY A 115 -4.03 1.82 -16.38
C GLY A 115 -3.43 0.85 -15.34
N THR A 116 -2.78 1.40 -14.30
CA THR A 116 -2.21 0.57 -13.23
C THR A 116 -3.28 -0.07 -12.34
N ALA A 117 -4.42 0.58 -12.13
CA ALA A 117 -5.55 -0.02 -11.41
C ALA A 117 -6.16 -1.18 -12.19
N ALA A 118 -6.45 -0.98 -13.48
CA ALA A 118 -6.97 -2.05 -14.33
C ALA A 118 -6.02 -3.26 -14.36
N TYR A 119 -4.73 -2.99 -14.52
CA TYR A 119 -3.69 -4.02 -14.45
C TYR A 119 -3.69 -4.74 -13.09
N SER A 120 -3.72 -3.99 -12.00
CA SER A 120 -3.67 -4.55 -10.64
C SER A 120 -4.91 -5.40 -10.30
N ILE A 121 -6.09 -5.00 -10.78
CA ILE A 121 -7.32 -5.77 -10.60
C ILE A 121 -7.23 -7.11 -11.35
N LEU A 122 -6.61 -7.14 -12.52
CA LEU A 122 -6.45 -8.36 -13.30
C LEU A 122 -5.37 -9.29 -12.76
N PHE A 123 -4.18 -8.76 -12.44
CA PHE A 123 -2.98 -9.56 -12.16
C PHE A 123 -2.61 -9.65 -10.67
N LEU A 124 -3.00 -8.69 -9.81
CA LEU A 124 -2.56 -8.66 -8.43
C LEU A 124 -3.66 -8.93 -7.40
N SER A 125 -4.93 -8.63 -7.72
CA SER A 125 -6.00 -8.70 -6.72
C SER A 125 -6.64 -10.08 -6.56
N GLY A 126 -6.53 -10.96 -7.56
CA GLY A 126 -7.28 -12.20 -7.61
C GLY A 126 -8.80 -12.05 -7.77
N TRP A 127 -9.33 -10.82 -7.64
CA TRP A 127 -10.77 -10.57 -7.52
C TRP A 127 -11.59 -11.05 -8.73
N ILE A 128 -11.06 -10.88 -9.95
CA ILE A 128 -11.72 -11.36 -11.19
C ILE A 128 -11.31 -12.81 -11.45
N THR A 129 -10.04 -13.13 -11.32
CA THR A 129 -9.48 -14.46 -11.65
C THR A 129 -10.06 -15.56 -10.78
N ASP A 130 -10.39 -15.29 -9.51
CA ASP A 130 -11.00 -16.27 -8.63
C ASP A 130 -12.49 -16.52 -8.92
N ARG A 131 -13.15 -15.60 -9.64
CA ARG A 131 -14.59 -15.70 -9.98
C ARG A 131 -14.85 -16.16 -11.41
N VAL A 132 -13.92 -15.89 -12.33
CA VAL A 132 -14.14 -16.13 -13.77
C VAL A 132 -13.05 -17.06 -14.30
N HIS A 133 -13.40 -18.32 -14.45
CA HIS A 133 -12.45 -19.41 -14.78
C HIS A 133 -11.64 -19.14 -16.05
N TRP A 134 -12.28 -18.71 -17.13
CA TRP A 134 -11.56 -18.46 -18.40
C TRP A 134 -10.62 -17.25 -18.31
N VAL A 135 -10.95 -16.21 -17.51
CA VAL A 135 -10.04 -15.09 -17.23
C VAL A 135 -8.81 -15.60 -16.46
N LYS A 136 -9.02 -16.48 -15.48
CA LYS A 136 -7.92 -17.12 -14.75
C LYS A 136 -6.96 -17.87 -15.70
N LEU A 137 -7.47 -18.58 -16.68
CA LEU A 137 -6.63 -19.30 -17.67
C LEU A 137 -5.80 -18.33 -18.51
N ILE A 138 -6.41 -17.25 -19.00
CA ILE A 138 -5.72 -16.22 -19.80
C ILE A 138 -4.65 -15.51 -18.95
N VAL A 139 -5.00 -15.06 -17.76
CA VAL A 139 -4.08 -14.37 -16.85
C VAL A 139 -2.89 -15.29 -16.50
N ARG A 140 -3.16 -16.55 -16.16
CA ARG A 140 -2.12 -17.54 -15.86
C ARG A 140 -1.20 -17.80 -17.07
N PHE A 141 -1.75 -17.86 -18.27
CA PHE A 141 -0.94 -17.98 -19.50
C PHE A 141 -0.04 -16.75 -19.68
N LEU A 142 -0.57 -15.55 -19.49
CA LEU A 142 0.18 -14.30 -19.61
C LEU A 142 1.27 -14.16 -18.51
N GLU A 143 0.99 -14.58 -17.28
CA GLU A 143 1.96 -14.60 -16.19
C GLU A 143 3.12 -15.57 -16.44
N LEU A 144 2.84 -16.71 -17.04
CA LEU A 144 3.88 -17.70 -17.36
C LEU A 144 4.81 -17.24 -18.48
N HIS A 145 4.30 -16.48 -19.48
CA HIS A 145 5.03 -16.18 -20.70
C HIS A 145 5.51 -14.72 -20.80
N ILE A 146 4.76 -13.77 -20.25
CA ILE A 146 4.98 -12.33 -20.49
C ILE A 146 5.17 -11.56 -19.18
N PHE A 147 4.23 -11.70 -18.23
CA PHE A 147 4.17 -10.90 -17.02
C PHE A 147 4.55 -11.72 -15.80
N LYS A 148 5.84 -11.84 -15.52
CA LYS A 148 6.28 -12.41 -14.24
C LYS A 148 5.74 -11.54 -13.09
N HIS A 149 5.44 -12.14 -11.95
CA HIS A 149 4.91 -11.44 -10.78
C HIS A 149 5.76 -10.20 -10.37
N GLU A 150 7.08 -10.31 -10.49
CA GLU A 150 8.01 -9.18 -10.25
C GLU A 150 7.71 -7.98 -11.16
N THR A 151 7.42 -8.24 -12.45
CA THR A 151 7.04 -7.19 -13.42
C THR A 151 5.72 -6.53 -13.03
N SER A 152 4.76 -7.31 -12.53
CA SER A 152 3.46 -6.82 -12.08
C SER A 152 3.60 -5.84 -10.91
N VAL A 153 4.47 -6.15 -9.95
CA VAL A 153 4.78 -5.24 -8.84
C VAL A 153 5.45 -3.95 -9.33
N TRP A 154 6.33 -4.02 -10.35
CA TRP A 154 6.96 -2.84 -10.93
C TRP A 154 5.96 -1.95 -11.67
N ILE A 155 5.04 -2.54 -12.45
CA ILE A 155 3.96 -1.80 -13.10
C ILE A 155 3.09 -1.10 -12.06
N HIS A 156 2.71 -1.79 -10.98
CA HIS A 156 1.95 -1.17 -9.89
C HIS A 156 2.68 0.03 -9.25
N ARG A 157 4.01 0.04 -9.21
CA ARG A 157 4.80 1.17 -8.68
C ARG A 157 4.74 2.42 -9.55
N LEU A 158 4.26 2.35 -10.79
CA LEU A 158 4.01 3.55 -11.61
C LEU A 158 3.01 4.50 -10.94
N ASN A 159 2.20 4.02 -10.00
CA ASN A 159 1.36 4.87 -9.15
C ASN A 159 2.16 5.92 -8.35
N LEU A 160 3.42 5.65 -8.01
CA LEU A 160 4.29 6.64 -7.39
C LEU A 160 4.61 7.79 -8.36
N ILE A 161 4.86 7.46 -9.62
CA ILE A 161 5.10 8.45 -10.68
C ILE A 161 3.82 9.27 -10.92
N ALA A 162 2.66 8.61 -10.97
CA ALA A 162 1.38 9.30 -11.06
C ALA A 162 1.16 10.28 -9.88
N THR A 163 1.48 9.87 -8.66
CA THR A 163 1.37 10.75 -7.48
C THR A 163 2.33 11.94 -7.56
N ILE A 164 3.52 11.76 -8.13
CA ILE A 164 4.45 12.90 -8.41
C ILE A 164 3.83 13.84 -9.44
N PHE A 165 3.19 13.34 -10.49
CA PHE A 165 2.49 14.21 -11.44
C PHE A 165 1.34 14.97 -10.77
N VAL A 166 0.58 14.35 -9.86
CA VAL A 166 -0.46 15.07 -9.07
C VAL A 166 0.18 16.13 -8.18
N PHE A 167 1.31 15.83 -7.51
CA PHE A 167 2.04 16.82 -6.72
C PHE A 167 2.43 18.03 -7.57
N ILE A 168 3.03 17.81 -8.75
CA ILE A 168 3.41 18.87 -9.68
C ILE A 168 2.16 19.61 -10.19
N HIS A 169 1.08 18.90 -10.51
CA HIS A 169 -0.20 19.47 -10.92
C HIS A 169 -0.70 20.52 -9.92
N VAL A 170 -0.69 20.20 -8.63
CA VAL A 170 -1.11 21.13 -7.57
C VAL A 170 -0.15 22.32 -7.47
N LEU A 171 1.17 22.11 -7.58
CA LEU A 171 2.16 23.20 -7.55
C LEU A 171 1.98 24.20 -8.67
N LEU A 172 1.50 23.76 -9.84
CA LEU A 172 1.23 24.64 -10.98
C LEU A 172 0.00 25.52 -10.81
N ILE A 173 -0.88 25.20 -9.83
CA ILE A 173 -2.07 25.99 -9.53
C ILE A 173 -1.70 27.11 -8.54
N SER A 174 -1.11 28.19 -9.05
CA SER A 174 -0.51 29.24 -8.24
C SER A 174 -1.47 29.87 -7.23
N TYR A 175 -2.72 30.11 -7.60
CA TYR A 175 -3.71 30.73 -6.70
C TYR A 175 -4.09 29.81 -5.51
N ILE A 176 -4.05 28.48 -5.65
CA ILE A 176 -4.22 27.55 -4.54
C ILE A 176 -2.95 27.54 -3.66
N MET A 177 -1.78 27.53 -4.28
CA MET A 177 -0.51 27.51 -3.53
C MET A 177 -0.21 28.82 -2.80
N GLN A 178 -0.88 29.93 -3.15
CA GLN A 178 -0.84 31.20 -2.41
C GLN A 178 -1.62 31.14 -1.09
N ILE A 179 -2.48 30.15 -0.89
CA ILE A 179 -3.14 29.91 0.39
C ILE A 179 -2.12 29.29 1.35
N ASN A 180 -1.48 30.10 2.19
CA ASN A 180 -0.38 29.65 3.05
C ASN A 180 -0.72 28.43 3.91
N SER A 181 -1.92 28.41 4.52
CA SER A 181 -2.38 27.27 5.34
C SER A 181 -2.47 25.97 4.53
N PHE A 182 -3.01 26.05 3.30
CA PHE A 182 -3.07 24.92 2.39
C PHE A 182 -1.68 24.44 1.98
N ALA A 183 -0.82 25.35 1.53
CA ALA A 183 0.53 25.05 1.08
C ALA A 183 1.36 24.36 2.17
N ILE A 184 1.32 24.85 3.40
CA ILE A 184 2.04 24.25 4.54
C ILE A 184 1.57 22.80 4.78
N ILE A 185 0.27 22.57 4.88
CA ILE A 185 -0.28 21.24 5.16
C ILE A 185 -0.03 20.30 3.96
N PHE A 186 -0.16 20.79 2.73
CA PHE A 186 0.13 20.05 1.50
C PHE A 186 1.58 19.56 1.46
N TYR A 187 2.55 20.44 1.72
CA TYR A 187 3.95 20.05 1.80
C TYR A 187 4.22 19.09 2.96
N LEU A 188 3.62 19.31 4.12
CA LEU A 188 3.78 18.44 5.28
C LEU A 188 3.31 17.01 4.99
N TYR A 189 2.12 16.84 4.42
CA TYR A 189 1.58 15.53 4.08
C TYR A 189 2.43 14.82 3.02
N SER A 190 2.82 15.54 1.99
CA SER A 190 3.68 15.04 0.92
C SER A 190 5.05 14.61 1.47
N PHE A 191 5.66 15.44 2.33
CA PHE A 191 6.95 15.16 2.96
C PHE A 191 6.91 13.95 3.89
N ILE A 192 5.89 13.85 4.75
CA ILE A 192 5.72 12.69 5.65
C ILE A 192 5.60 11.40 4.83
N THR A 193 4.82 11.41 3.75
CA THR A 193 4.63 10.24 2.90
C THR A 193 5.93 9.88 2.17
N PHE A 194 6.61 10.84 1.56
CA PHE A 194 7.89 10.65 0.90
C PHE A 194 8.96 10.11 1.86
N LEU A 195 9.08 10.72 3.05
CA LEU A 195 10.01 10.28 4.08
C LEU A 195 9.71 8.84 4.54
N SER A 196 8.44 8.53 4.81
CA SER A 196 8.02 7.19 5.22
C SER A 196 8.36 6.14 4.17
N TYR A 197 8.11 6.44 2.89
CA TYR A 197 8.42 5.55 1.80
C TYR A 197 9.93 5.39 1.59
N SER A 198 10.69 6.47 1.66
CA SER A 198 12.16 6.45 1.59
C SER A 198 12.77 5.64 2.74
N CYS A 199 12.31 5.85 3.97
CA CYS A 199 12.71 5.06 5.13
C CYS A 199 12.37 3.57 4.95
N PHE A 200 11.22 3.25 4.37
CA PHE A 200 10.85 1.87 4.04
C PHE A 200 11.83 1.26 3.04
N LEU A 201 12.16 1.94 1.94
CA LEU A 201 13.12 1.45 0.94
C LEU A 201 14.50 1.22 1.56
N VAL A 202 15.03 2.19 2.31
CA VAL A 202 16.32 2.05 2.99
C VAL A 202 16.29 0.91 4.01
N SER A 203 15.21 0.83 4.81
CA SER A 203 15.08 -0.22 5.82
C SER A 203 15.05 -1.63 5.22
N LYS A 204 14.58 -1.78 4.00
CA LYS A 204 14.57 -3.03 3.27
C LYS A 204 15.99 -3.60 3.10
N TYR A 205 16.99 -2.74 2.85
CA TYR A 205 18.40 -3.17 2.70
C TYR A 205 19.09 -3.48 4.03
N TRP A 206 18.70 -2.80 5.13
CA TRP A 206 19.38 -2.89 6.43
C TRP A 206 18.75 -3.88 7.43
N ARG A 207 17.51 -4.29 7.20
CA ARG A 207 16.74 -5.11 8.15
C ARG A 207 16.75 -6.60 7.88
N PHE A 208 17.32 -7.05 6.77
CA PHE A 208 17.37 -8.49 6.49
C PHE A 208 18.35 -9.21 7.40
N SER A 209 17.87 -10.33 7.93
CA SER A 209 18.68 -11.30 8.63
C SER A 209 18.64 -12.61 7.87
N LYS A 210 19.80 -13.21 7.64
CA LYS A 210 19.88 -14.52 7.01
C LYS A 210 19.55 -15.60 8.04
N ALA A 211 18.74 -16.56 7.65
CA ALA A 211 18.38 -17.71 8.46
C ALA A 211 18.43 -18.98 7.58
N ASN A 212 18.66 -20.10 8.21
CA ASN A 212 18.62 -21.42 7.58
C ASN A 212 17.30 -22.10 7.97
N VAL A 213 16.66 -22.76 7.02
CA VAL A 213 15.53 -23.65 7.30
C VAL A 213 16.11 -24.92 7.94
N ILE A 214 15.73 -25.20 9.19
CA ILE A 214 16.19 -26.40 9.90
C ILE A 214 15.19 -27.52 9.72
N GLU A 215 13.90 -27.21 9.79
CA GLU A 215 12.86 -28.20 9.80
C GLU A 215 11.57 -27.64 9.20
N ILE A 216 10.89 -28.50 8.46
CA ILE A 216 9.53 -28.28 7.99
C ILE A 216 8.71 -29.47 8.45
N ARG A 217 7.67 -29.22 9.29
CA ARG A 217 6.75 -30.22 9.80
C ARG A 217 5.37 -29.99 9.22
N ASN A 218 4.77 -30.99 8.65
CA ASN A 218 3.35 -30.96 8.30
C ASN A 218 2.53 -31.16 9.57
N ILE A 219 1.68 -30.19 9.89
CA ILE A 219 0.81 -30.20 11.08
C ILE A 219 -0.65 -30.55 10.77
N GLY A 220 -0.93 -30.95 9.52
CA GLY A 220 -2.27 -31.30 9.06
C GLY A 220 -3.08 -30.10 8.55
N GLY A 221 -4.23 -30.37 7.90
CA GLY A 221 -5.10 -29.30 7.40
C GLY A 221 -4.48 -28.38 6.37
N ASN A 222 -3.59 -28.87 5.51
CA ASN A 222 -2.81 -28.09 4.53
C ASN A 222 -1.92 -27.02 5.17
N MET A 223 -1.45 -27.26 6.41
CA MET A 223 -0.58 -26.35 7.14
C MET A 223 0.77 -27.02 7.43
N ALA A 224 1.84 -26.27 7.23
CA ALA A 224 3.19 -26.65 7.62
C ALA A 224 3.75 -25.65 8.65
N GLN A 225 4.54 -26.18 9.57
CA GLN A 225 5.33 -25.43 10.50
C GLN A 225 6.77 -25.38 9.96
N MET A 226 7.32 -24.18 9.79
CA MET A 226 8.71 -23.97 9.37
C MET A 226 9.52 -23.41 10.52
N ILE A 227 10.66 -24.04 10.81
CA ILE A 227 11.59 -23.59 11.83
C ILE A 227 12.84 -22.99 11.15
N LEU A 228 13.10 -21.73 11.44
CA LEU A 228 14.25 -20.98 10.92
C LEU A 228 15.25 -20.69 12.03
N GLU A 229 16.53 -20.97 11.80
CA GLU A 229 17.62 -20.66 12.72
C GLU A 229 18.50 -19.53 12.17
N PHE A 230 18.79 -18.56 13.03
CA PHE A 230 19.64 -17.42 12.71
C PHE A 230 21.07 -17.63 13.22
N SER A 231 22.04 -17.57 12.31
CA SER A 231 23.46 -17.65 12.67
C SER A 231 23.93 -16.38 13.39
N LYS A 232 23.47 -15.19 12.97
CA LYS A 232 23.84 -13.89 13.53
C LYS A 232 22.64 -12.95 13.58
N ILE A 233 21.93 -12.91 14.70
CA ILE A 233 20.87 -11.92 14.94
C ILE A 233 20.96 -11.37 16.35
N LYS A 234 20.73 -10.05 16.51
CA LYS A 234 20.59 -9.47 17.85
C LYS A 234 19.24 -9.93 18.44
N ILE A 235 19.28 -10.59 19.58
CA ILE A 235 18.07 -11.08 20.29
C ILE A 235 17.08 -9.95 20.55
N SER A 236 17.55 -8.71 20.77
CA SER A 236 16.69 -7.52 20.92
C SER A 236 15.79 -7.25 19.71
N ARG A 237 16.21 -7.62 18.48
CA ARG A 237 15.36 -7.49 17.30
C ARG A 237 14.24 -8.52 17.28
N LEU A 238 14.49 -9.71 17.79
CA LEU A 238 13.51 -10.79 17.83
C LEU A 238 12.48 -10.60 18.94
N LYS A 239 12.89 -10.03 20.08
CA LYS A 239 11.98 -9.64 21.17
C LYS A 239 10.90 -8.64 20.76
N GLN A 240 11.05 -7.98 19.60
CA GLN A 240 10.05 -7.06 19.06
C GLN A 240 8.87 -7.77 18.38
N TYR A 241 8.97 -9.06 18.08
CA TYR A 241 7.90 -9.83 17.47
C TYR A 241 7.01 -10.49 18.54
N GLN A 242 5.72 -10.53 18.25
CA GLN A 242 4.72 -11.20 19.09
C GLN A 242 4.00 -12.26 18.26
N PRO A 243 3.52 -13.36 18.86
CA PRO A 243 2.69 -14.32 18.15
C PRO A 243 1.53 -13.63 17.41
N GLY A 244 1.38 -13.97 16.12
CA GLY A 244 0.43 -13.32 15.23
C GLY A 244 0.94 -12.11 14.48
N ASP A 245 2.19 -11.67 14.68
CA ASP A 245 2.86 -10.72 13.78
C ASP A 245 3.21 -11.41 12.45
N TYR A 246 3.44 -10.63 11.39
CA TYR A 246 3.93 -11.14 10.11
C TYR A 246 5.43 -10.96 9.97
N VAL A 247 6.08 -12.01 9.47
CA VAL A 247 7.49 -11.99 9.08
C VAL A 247 7.58 -12.15 7.57
N PHE A 248 8.30 -11.26 6.91
CA PHE A 248 8.50 -11.34 5.47
C PHE A 248 9.74 -12.15 5.17
N ILE A 249 9.58 -13.21 4.37
CA ILE A 249 10.64 -14.14 3.99
C ILE A 249 10.78 -14.20 2.48
N SER A 250 12.02 -14.32 2.02
CA SER A 250 12.36 -14.65 0.64
C SER A 250 13.42 -15.75 0.62
N PHE A 251 13.43 -16.55 -0.43
CA PHE A 251 14.42 -17.59 -0.68
C PHE A 251 15.23 -17.21 -1.94
N PRO A 252 16.34 -16.46 -1.80
CA PRO A 252 17.07 -15.92 -2.96
C PRO A 252 17.62 -16.95 -3.91
N ASN A 253 17.83 -18.18 -3.42
CA ASN A 253 18.39 -19.29 -4.20
C ASN A 253 17.33 -20.07 -5.01
N LEU A 254 16.04 -19.77 -4.81
CA LEU A 254 14.94 -20.40 -5.53
C LEU A 254 14.32 -19.37 -6.48
N GLU A 255 14.36 -19.64 -7.80
CA GLU A 255 13.96 -18.66 -8.82
C GLU A 255 12.54 -18.11 -8.64
N LYS A 256 11.59 -18.94 -8.22
CA LYS A 256 10.18 -18.54 -8.01
C LYS A 256 9.89 -17.97 -6.62
N MET A 257 10.89 -17.95 -5.71
CA MET A 257 10.72 -17.58 -4.30
C MET A 257 11.63 -16.43 -3.87
N LYS A 258 12.12 -15.61 -4.82
CA LYS A 258 12.96 -14.45 -4.55
C LYS A 258 12.20 -13.29 -3.94
N GLU A 259 10.89 -13.24 -4.14
CA GLU A 259 10.05 -12.20 -3.56
C GLU A 259 9.79 -12.43 -2.08
N MET A 260 9.45 -11.32 -1.40
CA MET A 260 9.15 -11.36 0.02
C MET A 260 7.68 -11.63 0.26
N HIS A 261 7.40 -12.75 0.89
CA HIS A 261 6.03 -13.14 1.27
C HIS A 261 5.85 -13.08 2.79
N PRO A 262 4.66 -12.64 3.26
CA PRO A 262 4.35 -12.59 4.66
C PRO A 262 3.95 -13.98 5.18
N PHE A 263 4.58 -14.41 6.27
CA PHE A 263 4.21 -15.61 7.01
C PHE A 263 3.90 -15.26 8.45
N SER A 264 2.93 -15.98 9.04
CA SER A 264 2.54 -15.75 10.43
C SER A 264 3.62 -16.25 11.38
N PHE A 265 4.05 -15.35 12.28
CA PHE A 265 4.96 -15.68 13.36
C PHE A 265 4.19 -16.39 14.47
N VAL A 266 4.67 -17.56 14.90
CA VAL A 266 4.04 -18.39 15.93
C VAL A 266 4.78 -18.28 17.23
N ASP A 267 6.09 -18.54 17.23
CA ASP A 267 6.88 -18.60 18.45
C ASP A 267 8.38 -18.33 18.21
N PHE A 268 9.11 -18.11 19.27
CA PHE A 268 10.51 -17.84 19.27
C PHE A 268 11.27 -18.61 20.37
N ASP A 269 12.26 -19.40 19.97
CA ASP A 269 13.23 -20.00 20.86
C ASP A 269 14.47 -19.10 21.02
N PHE A 270 14.51 -18.32 22.10
CA PHE A 270 15.60 -17.39 22.38
C PHE A 270 16.95 -18.07 22.59
N LYS A 271 16.95 -19.28 23.14
CA LYS A 271 18.17 -20.02 23.48
C LYS A 271 18.89 -20.47 22.21
N ASN A 272 18.13 -20.98 21.24
CA ASN A 272 18.66 -21.50 19.99
C ASN A 272 18.57 -20.50 18.82
N ARG A 273 18.08 -19.27 19.06
CA ARG A 273 17.84 -18.24 18.04
C ARG A 273 16.97 -18.74 16.88
N ARG A 274 15.92 -19.48 17.21
CA ARG A 274 14.99 -20.07 16.23
C ARG A 274 13.66 -19.35 16.26
N ILE A 275 13.06 -19.17 15.08
CA ILE A 275 11.67 -18.74 14.94
C ILE A 275 10.85 -19.85 14.34
N VAL A 276 9.60 -19.90 14.76
CA VAL A 276 8.60 -20.85 14.27
C VAL A 276 7.55 -20.07 13.49
N LEU A 277 7.29 -20.51 12.28
CA LEU A 277 6.31 -19.91 11.38
C LEU A 277 5.24 -20.91 11.03
N ALA A 278 4.00 -20.44 10.83
CA ALA A 278 2.93 -21.25 10.26
C ALA A 278 2.74 -20.85 8.79
N ILE A 279 2.77 -21.86 7.92
CA ILE A 279 2.62 -21.72 6.48
C ILE A 279 1.40 -22.53 6.07
N ARG A 280 0.47 -21.91 5.34
CA ARG A 280 -0.68 -22.57 4.77
C ARG A 280 -0.44 -22.79 3.27
N GLY A 281 -0.60 -24.04 2.83
CA GLY A 281 -0.31 -24.47 1.47
C GLY A 281 -1.41 -24.14 0.44
N ASP A 282 -2.05 -22.98 0.55
CA ASP A 282 -3.14 -22.55 -0.34
C ASP A 282 -2.70 -21.52 -1.39
N GLY A 283 -1.44 -21.10 -1.37
CA GLY A 283 -0.92 -20.08 -2.26
C GLY A 283 0.13 -20.59 -3.25
N ASP A 284 0.39 -19.84 -4.31
CA ASP A 284 1.40 -20.17 -5.33
C ASP A 284 2.84 -20.16 -4.78
N PHE A 285 3.04 -19.67 -3.55
CA PHE A 285 4.33 -19.56 -2.86
C PHE A 285 4.50 -20.57 -1.71
N SER A 286 3.47 -21.32 -1.34
CA SER A 286 3.49 -22.22 -0.18
C SER A 286 3.23 -23.69 -0.52
#